data_34622f62e743d6479e75155ded2e8fca
#
_entry.id   34622f62e743d6479e75155ded2e8fca
#
_cell.length_a   1.000
_cell.length_b   1.000
_cell.length_c   1.000
_cell.angle_alpha   90.00
_cell.angle_beta   90.00
_cell.angle_gamma   90.00
#
_symmetry.space_group_name_H-M   'P 1'
#
loop_
_entity.id
_entity.type
_entity.pdbx_description
1 polymer ?
#
loop_
_entity_poly.entity_id
_entity_poly.type
_entity_poly.pdbx_seq_one_letter_code
_entity_poly.pdbx_strand_id
1 'polypeptide(L)'
;MVRRNQNLTFGGSWTFPGGVLEPADGPVPEVADEQTQQWGGPSLLSTAAHGAARETEEETALVVTLQSLAWFSHWIPPTIGPPKRFSTWFFIAPEHRGEIVVDASENDEARWISPGDALSASHAGDFPLTVPTWVTLDDLQNRRSVASLLDSILTQGAQFHHTRSVPSDQGRVLCWEGDAAYENGLAETPGSRNRVLASNEGAVIQRIKTEP
;
A
#
# COMPACT_ATOMS: atom_id res chain seq x y z
N MET A 1 -1.90 -11.62 6.06
CA MET A 1 -0.84 -10.62 6.34
C MET A 1 0.33 -11.32 6.99
N VAL A 2 1.54 -10.82 6.76
CA VAL A 2 2.78 -11.33 7.36
C VAL A 2 3.37 -10.28 8.30
N ARG A 3 4.06 -10.70 9.38
CA ARG A 3 4.77 -9.81 10.29
C ARG A 3 6.27 -9.87 9.98
N ARG A 4 6.83 -8.72 9.62
CA ARG A 4 8.26 -8.61 9.27
C ARG A 4 9.15 -8.89 10.48
N ASN A 5 10.22 -9.65 10.25
CA ASN A 5 11.24 -9.92 11.25
C ASN A 5 11.79 -8.60 11.82
N GLN A 6 11.97 -8.53 13.14
CA GLN A 6 12.39 -7.33 13.89
C GLN A 6 13.70 -6.72 13.39
N ASN A 7 14.58 -7.52 12.78
CA ASN A 7 15.89 -7.06 12.31
C ASN A 7 15.87 -6.42 10.91
N LEU A 8 14.73 -6.41 10.23
CA LEU A 8 14.57 -5.86 8.89
C LEU A 8 14.00 -4.42 8.91
N THR A 9 14.07 -3.76 7.76
CA THR A 9 13.41 -2.46 7.55
C THR A 9 11.91 -2.59 7.84
N PHE A 10 11.35 -1.72 8.66
CA PHE A 10 9.99 -1.80 9.21
C PHE A 10 9.72 -3.06 10.05
N GLY A 11 10.77 -3.58 10.74
CA GLY A 11 10.65 -4.76 11.58
C GLY A 11 9.51 -4.68 12.60
N GLY A 12 8.84 -5.80 12.81
CA GLY A 12 7.66 -5.92 13.67
C GLY A 12 6.35 -5.39 13.07
N SER A 13 6.39 -4.70 11.94
CA SER A 13 5.15 -4.25 11.29
C SER A 13 4.50 -5.40 10.50
N TRP A 14 3.16 -5.34 10.45
CA TRP A 14 2.36 -6.21 9.62
C TRP A 14 2.16 -5.60 8.22
N THR A 15 2.33 -6.42 7.19
CA THR A 15 2.19 -6.03 5.80
C THR A 15 1.49 -7.12 5.00
N PHE A 16 1.10 -6.83 3.77
CA PHE A 16 0.81 -7.86 2.80
C PHE A 16 2.13 -8.52 2.35
N PRO A 17 2.13 -9.78 1.89
CA PRO A 17 3.30 -10.37 1.25
C PRO A 17 3.78 -9.49 0.10
N GLY A 18 5.10 -9.33 -0.04
CA GLY A 18 5.66 -8.53 -1.12
C GLY A 18 7.07 -8.02 -0.83
N GLY A 19 7.80 -7.77 -1.89
CA GLY A 19 9.20 -7.32 -1.84
C GLY A 19 9.60 -6.43 -3.02
N VAL A 20 10.88 -6.46 -3.34
CA VAL A 20 11.48 -5.65 -4.41
C VAL A 20 11.44 -6.45 -5.71
N LEU A 21 11.16 -5.77 -6.82
CA LEU A 21 11.20 -6.39 -8.15
C LEU A 21 12.60 -6.90 -8.46
N GLU A 22 12.67 -8.10 -9.00
CA GLU A 22 13.89 -8.76 -9.44
C GLU A 22 13.95 -8.88 -10.97
N PRO A 23 15.15 -9.07 -11.55
CA PRO A 23 15.27 -9.27 -13.00
C PRO A 23 14.47 -10.45 -13.53
N ALA A 24 14.20 -11.46 -12.70
CA ALA A 24 13.39 -12.63 -13.04
C ALA A 24 11.89 -12.30 -13.20
N ASP A 25 11.40 -11.23 -12.56
CA ASP A 25 9.99 -10.81 -12.65
C ASP A 25 9.67 -10.17 -14.02
N GLY A 26 10.69 -9.66 -14.72
CA GLY A 26 10.56 -9.06 -16.04
C GLY A 26 11.31 -7.72 -16.16
N PRO A 27 11.19 -7.06 -17.31
CA PRO A 27 11.88 -5.82 -17.55
C PRO A 27 11.34 -4.67 -16.71
N VAL A 28 12.24 -3.88 -16.11
CA VAL A 28 11.92 -2.58 -15.54
C VAL A 28 12.33 -1.54 -16.59
N PRO A 29 11.38 -0.91 -17.30
CA PRO A 29 11.72 0.05 -18.35
C PRO A 29 12.40 1.30 -17.75
N GLU A 30 13.38 1.83 -18.47
CA GLU A 30 13.87 3.18 -18.19
C GLU A 30 12.71 4.17 -18.41
N VAL A 31 12.49 5.01 -17.41
CA VAL A 31 11.35 5.94 -17.41
C VAL A 31 11.62 7.07 -18.38
N ALA A 32 10.84 7.14 -19.46
CA ALA A 32 11.09 8.06 -20.58
C ALA A 32 10.32 9.39 -20.48
N ASP A 33 9.24 9.47 -19.69
CA ASP A 33 8.41 10.69 -19.57
C ASP A 33 7.68 10.78 -18.21
N GLU A 34 7.12 11.96 -17.90
CA GLU A 34 6.42 12.21 -16.63
C GLU A 34 5.17 11.35 -16.44
N GLN A 35 4.46 10.98 -17.49
CA GLN A 35 3.26 10.13 -17.39
C GLN A 35 3.62 8.68 -17.12
N THR A 36 4.69 8.20 -17.76
CA THR A 36 5.24 6.87 -17.50
C THR A 36 5.88 6.81 -16.11
N GLN A 37 6.37 7.93 -15.57
CA GLN A 37 6.87 8.04 -14.20
C GLN A 37 5.80 7.76 -13.15
N GLN A 38 4.52 8.02 -13.41
CA GLN A 38 3.46 7.78 -12.43
C GLN A 38 3.26 6.30 -12.12
N TRP A 39 3.41 5.40 -13.10
CA TRP A 39 3.18 3.96 -12.88
C TRP A 39 4.01 3.02 -13.76
N GLY A 40 4.90 3.55 -14.61
CA GLY A 40 5.82 2.77 -15.42
C GLY A 40 5.23 2.07 -16.64
N GLY A 41 3.95 2.30 -16.93
CA GLY A 41 3.25 1.73 -18.07
C GLY A 41 2.90 0.23 -17.92
N PRO A 42 2.27 -0.37 -18.96
CA PRO A 42 1.80 -1.76 -18.92
C PRO A 42 2.91 -2.79 -18.69
N SER A 43 4.12 -2.53 -19.18
CA SER A 43 5.26 -3.45 -19.01
C SER A 43 5.68 -3.56 -17.55
N LEU A 44 5.81 -2.43 -16.84
CA LEU A 44 6.17 -2.43 -15.42
C LEU A 44 5.04 -2.99 -14.56
N LEU A 45 3.77 -2.75 -14.92
CA LEU A 45 2.64 -3.36 -14.24
C LEU A 45 2.66 -4.88 -14.32
N SER A 46 3.01 -5.43 -15.51
CA SER A 46 3.19 -6.87 -15.68
C SER A 46 4.34 -7.40 -14.82
N THR A 47 5.49 -6.72 -14.82
CA THR A 47 6.63 -7.07 -13.95
C THR A 47 6.24 -7.03 -12.47
N ALA A 48 5.50 -5.99 -12.04
CA ALA A 48 5.03 -5.87 -10.67
C ALA A 48 4.06 -7.00 -10.27
N ALA A 49 3.19 -7.44 -11.19
CA ALA A 49 2.31 -8.58 -10.95
C ALA A 49 3.08 -9.91 -10.78
N HIS A 50 4.14 -10.12 -11.58
CA HIS A 50 5.01 -11.29 -11.43
C HIS A 50 5.75 -11.26 -10.09
N GLY A 51 6.33 -10.10 -9.71
CA GLY A 51 6.98 -9.94 -8.42
C GLY A 51 6.02 -10.16 -7.25
N ALA A 52 4.79 -9.63 -7.32
CA ALA A 52 3.79 -9.86 -6.28
C ALA A 52 3.41 -11.34 -6.13
N ALA A 53 3.29 -12.08 -7.24
CA ALA A 53 3.01 -13.51 -7.20
C ALA A 53 4.18 -14.31 -6.63
N ARG A 54 5.42 -14.04 -7.08
CA ARG A 54 6.65 -14.68 -6.58
C ARG A 54 6.82 -14.45 -5.08
N GLU A 55 6.78 -13.20 -4.62
CA GLU A 55 6.94 -12.85 -3.20
C GLU A 55 5.85 -13.48 -2.32
N THR A 56 4.60 -13.55 -2.82
CA THR A 56 3.52 -14.23 -2.11
C THR A 56 3.84 -15.70 -1.90
N GLU A 57 4.35 -16.38 -2.92
CA GLU A 57 4.73 -17.80 -2.84
C GLU A 57 5.94 -17.98 -1.92
N GLU A 58 6.99 -17.17 -2.06
CA GLU A 58 8.22 -17.24 -1.25
C GLU A 58 7.94 -16.99 0.23
N GLU A 59 7.20 -15.95 0.57
CA GLU A 59 6.93 -15.55 1.96
C GLU A 59 5.85 -16.40 2.66
N THR A 60 4.94 -17.02 1.90
CA THR A 60 3.75 -17.66 2.49
C THR A 60 3.42 -19.04 1.95
N ALA A 61 4.12 -19.55 0.94
CA ALA A 61 3.80 -20.76 0.17
C ALA A 61 2.41 -20.74 -0.51
N LEU A 62 1.75 -19.58 -0.56
CA LEU A 62 0.48 -19.43 -1.27
C LEU A 62 0.76 -19.12 -2.74
N VAL A 63 0.17 -19.93 -3.62
CA VAL A 63 0.28 -19.72 -5.07
C VAL A 63 -0.93 -18.93 -5.57
N VAL A 64 -0.69 -17.78 -6.18
CA VAL A 64 -1.69 -16.94 -6.84
C VAL A 64 -1.52 -16.97 -8.37
N THR A 65 -2.62 -16.90 -9.08
CA THR A 65 -2.60 -16.94 -10.55
C THR A 65 -2.47 -15.52 -11.09
N LEU A 66 -1.48 -15.25 -11.93
CA LEU A 66 -1.24 -13.92 -12.51
C LEU A 66 -2.48 -13.33 -13.19
N GLN A 67 -3.23 -14.16 -13.95
CA GLN A 67 -4.41 -13.73 -14.67
C GLN A 67 -5.58 -13.31 -13.74
N SER A 68 -5.54 -13.73 -12.48
CA SER A 68 -6.55 -13.36 -11.48
C SER A 68 -6.17 -12.13 -10.66
N LEU A 69 -4.92 -11.67 -10.73
CA LEU A 69 -4.47 -10.49 -10.02
C LEU A 69 -5.13 -9.23 -10.56
N ALA A 70 -5.86 -8.53 -9.71
CA ALA A 70 -6.43 -7.24 -10.03
C ALA A 70 -5.58 -6.11 -9.42
N TRP A 71 -5.11 -5.18 -10.24
CA TRP A 71 -4.35 -4.03 -9.78
C TRP A 71 -5.25 -3.09 -8.98
N PHE A 72 -5.03 -3.03 -7.67
CA PHE A 72 -5.88 -2.28 -6.74
C PHE A 72 -5.42 -0.85 -6.53
N SER A 73 -4.13 -0.65 -6.23
CA SER A 73 -3.61 0.69 -5.99
C SER A 73 -2.11 0.80 -6.25
N HIS A 74 -1.65 2.03 -6.40
CA HIS A 74 -0.24 2.38 -6.55
C HIS A 74 0.12 3.52 -5.59
N TRP A 75 1.12 3.29 -4.76
CA TRP A 75 1.67 4.25 -3.83
C TRP A 75 3.00 4.78 -4.31
N ILE A 76 3.11 6.10 -4.46
CA ILE A 76 4.33 6.82 -4.79
C ILE A 76 4.73 7.65 -3.57
N PRO A 77 5.87 7.36 -2.92
CA PRO A 77 6.32 8.07 -1.74
C PRO A 77 6.73 9.52 -2.07
N PRO A 78 6.70 10.44 -1.07
CA PRO A 78 7.09 11.82 -1.29
C PRO A 78 8.57 11.92 -1.66
N THR A 79 8.92 12.97 -2.41
CA THR A 79 10.31 13.25 -2.82
C THR A 79 11.20 13.61 -1.64
N ILE A 80 10.63 14.12 -0.54
CA ILE A 80 11.31 14.46 0.71
C ILE A 80 11.00 13.37 1.74
N GLY A 81 12.02 12.66 2.21
CA GLY A 81 11.86 11.56 3.16
C GLY A 81 13.13 10.71 3.30
N PRO A 82 13.01 9.46 3.76
CA PRO A 82 14.15 8.58 3.94
C PRO A 82 14.87 8.31 2.62
N PRO A 83 16.16 7.95 2.64
CA PRO A 83 16.97 7.74 1.43
C PRO A 83 16.48 6.57 0.56
N LYS A 84 15.83 5.58 1.16
CA LYS A 84 15.16 4.49 0.42
C LYS A 84 13.67 4.77 0.34
N ARG A 85 13.16 4.85 -0.87
CA ARG A 85 11.74 5.06 -1.19
C ARG A 85 11.29 3.97 -2.14
N PHE A 86 10.14 3.37 -1.84
CA PHE A 86 9.57 2.30 -2.65
C PHE A 86 8.29 2.78 -3.30
N SER A 87 8.25 2.77 -4.62
CA SER A 87 7.02 2.82 -5.38
C SER A 87 6.36 1.45 -5.29
N THR A 88 5.12 1.38 -4.82
CA THR A 88 4.50 0.11 -4.41
C THR A 88 3.18 -0.12 -5.13
N TRP A 89 3.07 -1.25 -5.83
CA TRP A 89 1.83 -1.72 -6.45
C TRP A 89 1.14 -2.71 -5.53
N PHE A 90 -0.16 -2.50 -5.29
CA PHE A 90 -0.99 -3.42 -4.54
C PHE A 90 -1.94 -4.15 -5.48
N PHE A 91 -2.00 -5.47 -5.33
CA PHE A 91 -2.88 -6.33 -6.10
C PHE A 91 -3.86 -7.06 -5.18
N ILE A 92 -5.03 -7.38 -5.72
CA ILE A 92 -6.01 -8.27 -5.10
C ILE A 92 -5.94 -9.62 -5.81
N ALA A 93 -5.69 -10.68 -5.03
CA ALA A 93 -5.77 -12.06 -5.48
C ALA A 93 -7.09 -12.65 -4.94
N PRO A 94 -8.12 -12.85 -5.77
CA PRO A 94 -9.41 -13.40 -5.30
C PRO A 94 -9.31 -14.88 -4.94
N GLU A 95 -8.33 -15.58 -5.50
CA GLU A 95 -8.11 -17.01 -5.31
C GLU A 95 -6.63 -17.30 -5.07
N HIS A 96 -6.38 -18.31 -4.25
CA HIS A 96 -5.06 -18.85 -4.00
C HIS A 96 -5.11 -20.37 -3.88
N ARG A 97 -3.96 -21.02 -3.97
CA ARG A 97 -3.75 -22.44 -3.66
C ARG A 97 -2.69 -22.56 -2.59
N GLY A 98 -2.71 -23.67 -1.85
CA GLY A 98 -1.77 -23.96 -0.78
C GLY A 98 -2.28 -23.49 0.59
N GLU A 99 -1.50 -23.84 1.59
CA GLU A 99 -1.68 -23.42 2.99
C GLU A 99 -0.53 -22.50 3.36
N ILE A 100 -0.76 -21.58 4.31
CA ILE A 100 0.27 -20.65 4.75
C ILE A 100 1.41 -21.41 5.42
N VAL A 101 2.60 -21.28 4.86
CA VAL A 101 3.88 -21.63 5.48
C VAL A 101 4.77 -20.40 5.43
N VAL A 102 5.06 -19.84 6.60
CA VAL A 102 5.86 -18.60 6.70
C VAL A 102 7.32 -18.91 6.42
N ASP A 103 7.95 -18.14 5.55
CA ASP A 103 9.40 -18.11 5.47
C ASP A 103 9.99 -17.37 6.69
N ALA A 104 10.57 -18.13 7.61
CA ALA A 104 11.13 -17.60 8.85
C ALA A 104 12.36 -16.69 8.67
N SER A 105 12.92 -16.57 7.47
CA SER A 105 14.06 -15.70 7.19
C SER A 105 13.64 -14.22 7.15
N GLU A 106 12.48 -13.92 6.59
CA GLU A 106 11.99 -12.54 6.42
C GLU A 106 10.80 -12.21 7.33
N ASN A 107 9.97 -13.17 7.63
CA ASN A 107 8.74 -12.99 8.40
C ASN A 107 8.69 -13.98 9.57
N ASP A 108 8.19 -13.55 10.72
CA ASP A 108 8.10 -14.40 11.92
C ASP A 108 6.67 -14.88 12.23
N GLU A 109 5.67 -14.34 11.55
CA GLU A 109 4.27 -14.75 11.69
C GLU A 109 3.48 -14.43 10.41
N ALA A 110 2.45 -15.24 10.11
CA ALA A 110 1.42 -14.91 9.14
C ALA A 110 0.03 -15.13 9.72
N ARG A 111 -0.93 -14.33 9.29
CA ARG A 111 -2.29 -14.36 9.80
C ARG A 111 -3.31 -14.01 8.73
N TRP A 112 -4.36 -14.86 8.63
CA TRP A 112 -5.60 -14.43 7.99
C TRP A 112 -6.36 -13.51 8.96
N ILE A 113 -6.66 -12.31 8.52
CA ILE A 113 -7.35 -11.31 9.35
C ILE A 113 -8.24 -10.45 8.44
N SER A 114 -9.42 -10.11 8.92
CA SER A 114 -10.27 -9.18 8.19
C SER A 114 -9.69 -7.76 8.22
N PRO A 115 -9.94 -6.91 7.20
CA PRO A 115 -9.47 -5.52 7.21
C PRO A 115 -9.89 -4.74 8.46
N GLY A 116 -11.14 -4.90 8.91
CA GLY A 116 -11.66 -4.22 10.11
C GLY A 116 -10.97 -4.68 11.39
N ASP A 117 -10.74 -6.00 11.54
CA ASP A 117 -10.04 -6.53 12.72
C ASP A 117 -8.58 -6.08 12.75
N ALA A 118 -7.90 -6.05 11.59
CA ALA A 118 -6.52 -5.56 11.50
C ALA A 118 -6.41 -4.08 11.90
N LEU A 119 -7.33 -3.24 11.43
CA LEU A 119 -7.39 -1.83 11.81
C LEU A 119 -7.69 -1.64 13.30
N SER A 120 -8.62 -2.42 13.85
CA SER A 120 -8.95 -2.40 15.28
C SER A 120 -7.76 -2.80 16.14
N ALA A 121 -7.05 -3.87 15.77
CA ALA A 121 -5.84 -4.31 16.46
C ALA A 121 -4.70 -3.27 16.32
N SER A 122 -4.60 -2.60 15.18
CA SER A 122 -3.63 -1.52 14.98
C SER A 122 -3.91 -0.33 15.91
N HIS A 123 -5.17 0.07 16.06
CA HIS A 123 -5.57 1.12 17.02
C HIS A 123 -5.27 0.74 18.48
N ALA A 124 -5.38 -0.55 18.81
CA ALA A 124 -5.01 -1.05 20.14
C ALA A 124 -3.48 -1.10 20.38
N GLY A 125 -2.65 -0.94 19.33
CA GLY A 125 -1.19 -1.01 19.40
C GLY A 125 -0.62 -2.41 19.21
N ASP A 126 -1.46 -3.43 19.01
CA ASP A 126 -1.07 -4.84 18.89
C ASP A 126 -0.67 -5.25 17.46
N PHE A 127 -0.99 -4.41 16.47
CA PHE A 127 -0.83 -4.71 15.05
C PHE A 127 -0.25 -3.50 14.31
N PRO A 128 1.05 -3.20 14.47
CA PRO A 128 1.69 -2.05 13.82
C PRO A 128 1.59 -2.13 12.31
N LEU A 129 1.10 -1.08 11.66
CA LEU A 129 0.90 -0.98 10.22
C LEU A 129 1.71 0.18 9.63
N THR A 130 2.22 -0.02 8.43
CA THR A 130 2.72 1.11 7.63
C THR A 130 1.54 1.88 7.04
N VAL A 131 1.75 3.16 6.70
CA VAL A 131 0.69 4.03 6.15
C VAL A 131 0.03 3.45 4.90
N PRO A 132 0.75 2.96 3.88
CA PRO A 132 0.12 2.36 2.70
C PRO A 132 -0.73 1.14 3.04
N THR A 133 -0.25 0.29 3.95
CA THR A 133 -0.98 -0.91 4.39
C THR A 133 -2.26 -0.51 5.14
N TRP A 134 -2.16 0.46 6.04
CA TRP A 134 -3.32 0.95 6.80
C TRP A 134 -4.41 1.50 5.88
N VAL A 135 -4.04 2.38 4.93
CA VAL A 135 -5.01 2.99 3.99
C VAL A 135 -5.63 1.94 3.08
N THR A 136 -4.84 0.95 2.63
CA THR A 136 -5.36 -0.18 1.84
C THR A 136 -6.41 -0.96 2.64
N LEU A 137 -6.16 -1.26 3.91
CA LEU A 137 -7.13 -1.92 4.78
C LEU A 137 -8.38 -1.07 5.01
N ASP A 138 -8.23 0.26 5.19
CA ASP A 138 -9.34 1.19 5.33
C ASP A 138 -10.23 1.20 4.08
N ASP A 139 -9.64 1.18 2.88
CA ASP A 139 -10.37 1.08 1.62
C ASP A 139 -11.09 -0.27 1.44
N LEU A 140 -10.57 -1.33 2.05
CA LEU A 140 -11.13 -2.68 1.95
C LEU A 140 -12.22 -2.97 2.98
N GLN A 141 -12.16 -2.39 4.21
CA GLN A 141 -13.04 -2.77 5.31
C GLN A 141 -14.54 -2.60 5.03
N ASN A 142 -14.89 -1.65 4.17
CA ASN A 142 -16.29 -1.34 3.82
C ASN A 142 -16.76 -2.03 2.55
N ARG A 143 -15.98 -2.94 1.96
CA ARG A 143 -16.36 -3.68 0.76
C ARG A 143 -17.27 -4.84 1.11
N ARG A 144 -18.38 -4.97 0.39
CA ARG A 144 -19.42 -5.97 0.67
C ARG A 144 -18.97 -7.40 0.33
N SER A 145 -18.12 -7.54 -0.69
CA SER A 145 -17.61 -8.84 -1.15
C SER A 145 -16.40 -8.65 -2.06
N VAL A 146 -15.64 -9.73 -2.29
CA VAL A 146 -14.55 -9.76 -3.28
C VAL A 146 -15.08 -9.42 -4.68
N ALA A 147 -16.23 -9.97 -5.07
CA ALA A 147 -16.84 -9.69 -6.38
C ALA A 147 -17.13 -8.19 -6.56
N SER A 148 -17.77 -7.53 -5.57
CA SER A 148 -18.04 -6.09 -5.66
C SER A 148 -16.76 -5.24 -5.67
N LEU A 149 -15.69 -5.68 -5.04
CA LEU A 149 -14.38 -5.05 -5.10
C LEU A 149 -13.79 -5.16 -6.52
N LEU A 150 -13.78 -6.36 -7.11
CA LEU A 150 -13.28 -6.59 -8.46
C LEU A 150 -14.07 -5.79 -9.50
N ASP A 151 -15.40 -5.75 -9.39
CA ASP A 151 -16.25 -4.92 -10.25
C ASP A 151 -15.90 -3.43 -10.13
N SER A 152 -15.60 -2.95 -8.93
CA SER A 152 -15.18 -1.56 -8.75
C SER A 152 -13.81 -1.27 -9.36
N ILE A 153 -12.86 -2.19 -9.29
CA ILE A 153 -11.55 -2.07 -9.94
C ILE A 153 -11.71 -2.04 -11.47
N LEU A 154 -12.55 -2.91 -12.03
CA LEU A 154 -12.80 -2.95 -13.47
C LEU A 154 -13.46 -1.67 -13.99
N THR A 155 -14.32 -1.03 -13.20
CA THR A 155 -15.08 0.16 -13.62
C THR A 155 -14.36 1.48 -13.35
N GLN A 156 -13.60 1.56 -12.25
CA GLN A 156 -12.95 2.80 -11.79
C GLN A 156 -11.44 2.81 -12.02
N GLY A 157 -10.85 1.64 -12.29
CA GLY A 157 -9.41 1.46 -12.36
C GLY A 157 -8.74 1.39 -10.98
N ALA A 158 -7.41 1.31 -10.99
CA ALA A 158 -6.59 1.33 -9.78
C ALA A 158 -6.55 2.74 -9.17
N GLN A 159 -6.41 2.80 -7.85
CA GLN A 159 -6.25 4.06 -7.12
C GLN A 159 -4.78 4.49 -7.12
N PHE A 160 -4.53 5.78 -7.27
CA PHE A 160 -3.19 6.36 -7.19
C PHE A 160 -3.06 7.21 -5.94
N HIS A 161 -1.97 6.98 -5.20
CA HIS A 161 -1.60 7.74 -4.02
C HIS A 161 -0.21 8.34 -4.21
N HIS A 162 -0.13 9.41 -5.00
CA HIS A 162 1.10 10.17 -5.14
C HIS A 162 1.23 11.10 -3.93
N THR A 163 2.08 10.72 -2.97
CA THR A 163 2.15 11.42 -1.70
C THR A 163 3.08 12.63 -1.75
N ARG A 164 2.66 13.70 -1.07
CA ARG A 164 3.46 14.89 -0.80
C ARG A 164 3.70 15.05 0.69
N SER A 165 4.88 15.57 1.06
CA SER A 165 5.20 15.92 2.43
C SER A 165 5.09 17.42 2.61
N VAL A 166 4.15 17.85 3.44
CA VAL A 166 3.85 19.27 3.71
C VAL A 166 4.21 19.58 5.16
N PRO A 167 4.95 20.66 5.45
CA PRO A 167 5.22 21.08 6.82
C PRO A 167 3.91 21.59 7.48
N SER A 168 3.78 21.36 8.79
CA SER A 168 2.69 21.91 9.61
C SER A 168 3.21 22.27 10.99
N ASP A 169 2.44 23.05 11.75
CA ASP A 169 2.79 23.45 13.13
C ASP A 169 2.88 22.24 14.09
N GLN A 170 2.24 21.13 13.75
CA GLN A 170 2.23 19.90 14.55
C GLN A 170 3.26 18.85 14.07
N GLY A 171 4.09 19.16 13.08
CA GLY A 171 5.05 18.25 12.49
C GLY A 171 4.93 18.20 10.96
N ARG A 172 4.89 17.00 10.38
CA ARG A 172 4.76 16.81 8.93
C ARG A 172 3.44 16.14 8.58
N VAL A 173 2.81 16.67 7.55
CA VAL A 173 1.65 16.07 6.90
C VAL A 173 2.12 15.33 5.66
N LEU A 174 1.77 14.04 5.55
CA LEU A 174 1.83 13.28 4.30
C LEU A 174 0.43 13.28 3.70
N CYS A 175 0.24 13.93 2.56
CA CYS A 175 -1.05 13.99 1.89
C CYS A 175 -0.97 13.47 0.46
N TRP A 176 -2.11 13.08 -0.10
CA TRP A 176 -2.27 12.63 -1.48
C TRP A 176 -3.51 13.25 -2.11
N GLU A 177 -3.78 12.93 -3.36
CA GLU A 177 -4.85 13.53 -4.15
C GLU A 177 -6.19 13.53 -3.41
N GLY A 178 -6.95 14.62 -3.55
CA GLY A 178 -8.19 14.88 -2.82
C GLY A 178 -8.00 15.51 -1.44
N ASP A 179 -6.76 15.74 -0.99
CA ASP A 179 -6.48 16.56 0.19
C ASP A 179 -6.40 18.05 -0.21
N ALA A 180 -7.02 18.91 0.59
CA ALA A 180 -7.01 20.35 0.32
C ALA A 180 -5.60 20.98 0.30
N ALA A 181 -4.62 20.39 1.01
CA ALA A 181 -3.24 20.87 1.01
C ALA A 181 -2.40 20.32 -0.15
N TYR A 182 -2.93 19.36 -0.91
CA TYR A 182 -2.14 18.64 -1.91
C TYR A 182 -1.60 19.56 -3.01
N GLU A 183 -2.42 20.49 -3.51
CA GLU A 183 -2.02 21.38 -4.60
C GLU A 183 -1.15 22.56 -4.14
N ASN A 184 -1.51 23.19 -3.03
CA ASN A 184 -0.86 24.44 -2.57
C ASN A 184 0.23 24.26 -1.52
N GLY A 185 0.38 23.05 -0.95
CA GLY A 185 1.39 22.76 0.06
C GLY A 185 1.15 23.43 1.42
N LEU A 186 -0.07 23.89 1.70
CA LEU A 186 -0.45 24.54 2.95
C LEU A 186 -1.31 23.60 3.80
N ALA A 187 -0.72 23.03 4.86
CA ALA A 187 -1.36 22.01 5.69
C ALA A 187 -2.71 22.45 6.26
N GLU A 188 -2.86 23.73 6.57
CA GLU A 188 -4.06 24.30 7.21
C GLU A 188 -5.14 24.72 6.21
N THR A 189 -4.96 24.49 4.90
CA THR A 189 -5.98 24.77 3.88
C THR A 189 -7.31 24.10 4.27
N PRO A 190 -8.41 24.84 4.40
CA PRO A 190 -9.72 24.26 4.68
C PRO A 190 -10.19 23.33 3.55
N GLY A 191 -10.89 22.23 3.90
CA GLY A 191 -11.46 21.32 2.92
C GLY A 191 -11.22 19.85 3.26
N SER A 192 -11.36 18.99 2.25
CA SER A 192 -11.22 17.54 2.38
C SER A 192 -9.83 17.14 2.89
N ARG A 193 -9.76 16.01 3.58
CA ARG A 193 -8.53 15.43 4.11
C ARG A 193 -8.30 14.04 3.55
N ASN A 194 -7.14 13.83 2.97
CA ASN A 194 -6.53 12.56 2.62
C ASN A 194 -5.07 12.63 3.06
N ARG A 195 -4.82 12.43 4.35
CA ARG A 195 -3.49 12.69 4.93
C ARG A 195 -3.16 11.83 6.13
N VAL A 196 -1.88 11.79 6.44
CA VAL A 196 -1.34 11.35 7.72
C VAL A 196 -0.65 12.51 8.40
N LEU A 197 -1.03 12.77 9.65
CA LEU A 197 -0.28 13.65 10.55
C LEU A 197 0.76 12.81 11.26
N ALA A 198 2.03 13.05 10.98
CA ALA A 198 3.13 12.45 11.70
C ALA A 198 3.63 13.43 12.76
N SER A 199 3.45 13.09 14.03
CA SER A 199 3.91 13.86 15.18
C SER A 199 4.82 13.01 16.08
N ASN A 200 5.39 13.63 17.10
CA ASN A 200 6.17 12.91 18.12
C ASN A 200 5.31 11.95 18.96
N GLU A 201 3.99 12.10 18.93
CA GLU A 201 3.02 11.26 19.66
C GLU A 201 2.50 10.10 18.81
N GLY A 202 2.90 10.03 17.54
CA GLY A 202 2.47 8.98 16.62
C GLY A 202 1.93 9.50 15.29
N ALA A 203 1.37 8.60 14.51
CA ALA A 203 0.76 8.90 13.21
C ALA A 203 -0.76 8.82 13.30
N VAL A 204 -1.44 9.89 12.89
CA VAL A 204 -2.91 9.93 12.82
C VAL A 204 -3.33 10.08 11.37
N ILE A 205 -4.15 9.15 10.89
CA ILE A 205 -4.70 9.17 9.54
C ILE A 205 -6.02 9.92 9.54
N GLN A 206 -6.17 10.87 8.62
CA GLN A 206 -7.38 11.65 8.43
C GLN A 206 -7.90 11.44 7.01
N ARG A 207 -9.11 10.92 6.91
CA ARG A 207 -9.86 10.78 5.65
C ARG A 207 -11.24 11.42 5.84
N ILE A 208 -11.36 12.66 5.42
CA ILE A 208 -12.58 13.48 5.58
C ILE A 208 -12.95 13.99 4.19
N LYS A 209 -14.15 13.67 3.74
CA LYS A 209 -14.74 14.28 2.54
C LYS A 209 -15.60 15.44 3.01
N THR A 210 -15.27 16.67 2.60
CA THR A 210 -16.21 17.77 2.68
C THR A 210 -17.09 17.71 1.44
N GLU A 211 -18.41 17.71 1.64
CA GLU A 211 -19.32 17.90 0.52
C GLU A 211 -19.05 19.26 -0.14
N PRO A 212 -19.16 19.35 -1.46
CA PRO A 212 -18.91 20.58 -2.21
C PRO A 212 -19.89 21.69 -1.86
#